data_dfa7c83351fa99ea436436d98b17f427
#
_entry.id   dfa7c83351fa99ea436436d98b17f427
#
_cell.length_a   1.000
_cell.length_b   1.000
_cell.length_c   1.000
_cell.angle_alpha   90.00
_cell.angle_beta   90.00
_cell.angle_gamma   90.00
#
_symmetry.space_group_name_H-M   'P 1'
#
loop_
_entity.id
_entity.type
_entity.pdbx_description
1 polymer ?
#
loop_
_entity_poly.entity_id
_entity_poly.type
_entity_poly.pdbx_seq_one_letter_code
_entity_poly.pdbx_strand_id
1 'polypeptide(L)'
;MELEKGQLTLYPPLGAGEANELGLSVLAGAGGLDLLVTGDMSGDVEGMLVEHAGLRDVELLVAGHHGSASSTSQALLNALQPETAILSVGRDNAYGHPAPETLERLERAGAEIYRTDRDGTVTVRTR
;
A
#
# COMPACT_ATOMS: atom_id res chain seq x y z
N MET A 1 -14.18 -8.51 -9.06
CA MET A 1 -14.59 -9.92 -8.86
C MET A 1 -15.22 -10.06 -7.48
N GLU A 2 -16.42 -10.55 -7.45
CA GLU A 2 -17.08 -10.88 -6.17
C GLU A 2 -16.70 -12.29 -5.74
N LEU A 3 -16.40 -12.43 -4.47
CA LEU A 3 -16.13 -13.70 -3.82
C LEU A 3 -17.27 -13.99 -2.83
N GLU A 4 -17.44 -15.24 -2.44
CA GLU A 4 -18.55 -15.64 -1.54
C GLU A 4 -18.65 -14.80 -0.25
N LYS A 5 -17.51 -14.28 0.25
CA LYS A 5 -17.44 -13.49 1.47
C LYS A 5 -16.65 -12.19 1.32
N GLY A 6 -16.44 -11.71 0.10
CA GLY A 6 -15.64 -10.51 -0.12
C GLY A 6 -15.63 -10.05 -1.58
N GLN A 7 -14.90 -8.99 -1.82
CA GLN A 7 -14.73 -8.39 -3.14
C GLN A 7 -13.26 -8.19 -3.45
N LEU A 8 -12.88 -8.41 -4.70
CA LEU A 8 -11.54 -8.14 -5.21
C LEU A 8 -11.65 -7.22 -6.42
N THR A 9 -10.97 -6.08 -6.38
CA THR A 9 -10.86 -5.14 -7.50
C THR A 9 -9.41 -5.05 -7.94
N LEU A 10 -9.19 -5.27 -9.23
CA LEU A 10 -7.87 -5.15 -9.86
C LEU A 10 -7.85 -3.89 -10.71
N TYR A 11 -6.92 -3.00 -10.44
CA TYR A 11 -6.72 -1.80 -11.23
C TYR A 11 -5.60 -2.03 -12.24
N PRO A 12 -5.82 -1.69 -13.53
CA PRO A 12 -4.79 -1.83 -14.54
C PRO A 12 -3.65 -0.85 -14.31
N PRO A 13 -2.49 -1.09 -14.92
CA PRO A 13 -1.38 -0.12 -14.89
C PRO A 13 -1.80 1.23 -15.46
N LEU A 14 -1.53 2.30 -14.73
CA LEU A 14 -1.79 3.69 -15.15
C LEU A 14 -0.50 4.41 -15.54
N GLY A 15 0.65 3.88 -15.14
CA GLY A 15 1.95 4.43 -15.49
C GLY A 15 2.42 4.01 -16.88
N ALA A 16 3.58 4.52 -17.27
CA ALA A 16 4.22 4.21 -18.54
C ALA A 16 5.74 4.13 -18.37
N GLY A 17 6.42 3.40 -19.24
CA GLY A 17 7.88 3.31 -19.26
C GLY A 17 8.40 2.12 -18.47
N GLU A 18 8.90 2.33 -17.27
CA GLU A 18 9.56 1.29 -16.48
C GLU A 18 8.60 0.25 -15.90
N ALA A 19 9.09 -0.97 -15.67
CA ALA A 19 8.28 -2.09 -15.20
C ALA A 19 7.55 -1.82 -13.88
N ASN A 20 8.17 -1.09 -12.95
CA ASN A 20 7.54 -0.74 -11.67
C ASN A 20 6.30 0.14 -11.84
N GLU A 21 6.29 0.98 -12.87
CA GLU A 21 5.15 1.86 -13.18
C GLU A 21 4.01 1.13 -13.89
N LEU A 22 4.25 -0.10 -14.35
CA LEU A 22 3.28 -0.94 -15.06
C LEU A 22 2.65 -2.01 -14.16
N GLY A 23 2.83 -1.91 -12.85
CA GLY A 23 2.28 -2.85 -11.88
C GLY A 23 0.76 -2.77 -11.74
N LEU A 24 0.18 -3.86 -11.28
CA LEU A 24 -1.23 -3.90 -10.89
C LEU A 24 -1.39 -3.43 -9.45
N SER A 25 -2.52 -2.78 -9.18
CA SER A 25 -2.96 -2.53 -7.81
C SER A 25 -4.18 -3.38 -7.48
N VAL A 26 -4.27 -3.78 -6.23
CA VAL A 26 -5.35 -4.67 -5.76
C VAL A 26 -6.03 -4.05 -4.55
N LEU A 27 -7.34 -3.88 -4.66
CA LEU A 27 -8.20 -3.55 -3.52
C LEU A 27 -9.03 -4.79 -3.16
N ALA A 28 -8.85 -5.28 -1.95
CA ALA A 28 -9.58 -6.44 -1.44
C ALA A 28 -10.40 -6.03 -0.22
N GLY A 29 -11.67 -6.39 -0.20
CA GLY A 29 -12.58 -6.08 0.89
C GLY A 29 -13.27 -7.34 1.41
N ALA A 30 -13.28 -7.50 2.74
CA ALA A 30 -14.01 -8.59 3.40
C ALA A 30 -14.30 -8.24 4.86
N GLY A 31 -15.53 -8.51 5.31
CA GLY A 31 -15.90 -8.37 6.72
C GLY A 31 -15.70 -6.98 7.32
N GLY A 32 -15.88 -5.93 6.51
CA GLY A 32 -15.69 -4.55 6.94
C GLY A 32 -14.23 -4.09 6.98
N LEU A 33 -13.31 -4.87 6.42
CA LEU A 33 -11.91 -4.50 6.27
C LEU A 33 -11.59 -4.39 4.78
N ASP A 34 -11.05 -3.23 4.39
CA ASP A 34 -10.54 -2.99 3.06
C ASP A 34 -9.02 -2.90 3.08
N LEU A 35 -8.39 -3.64 2.17
CA LEU A 35 -6.94 -3.72 2.00
C LEU A 35 -6.55 -3.21 0.62
N LEU A 36 -5.61 -2.27 0.55
CA LEU A 36 -5.00 -1.86 -0.72
C LEU A 36 -3.54 -2.31 -0.81
N VAL A 37 -3.19 -2.86 -1.96
CA VAL A 37 -1.81 -3.17 -2.36
C VAL A 37 -1.51 -2.41 -3.65
N THR A 38 -0.52 -1.52 -3.63
CA THR A 38 -0.18 -0.68 -4.80
C THR A 38 0.97 -1.26 -5.64
N GLY A 39 1.71 -2.23 -5.12
CA GLY A 39 2.91 -2.74 -5.79
C GLY A 39 4.08 -1.76 -5.71
N ASP A 40 4.89 -1.68 -6.75
CA ASP A 40 6.13 -0.90 -6.76
C ASP A 40 6.02 0.43 -7.52
N MET A 41 4.82 0.90 -7.79
CA MET A 41 4.62 2.18 -8.48
C MET A 41 5.12 3.38 -7.68
N SER A 42 5.52 4.44 -8.38
CA SER A 42 5.93 5.70 -7.78
C SER A 42 4.75 6.50 -7.23
N GLY A 43 5.04 7.52 -6.43
CA GLY A 43 4.04 8.44 -5.92
C GLY A 43 3.24 9.16 -7.01
N ASP A 44 3.84 9.42 -8.16
CA ASP A 44 3.14 10.03 -9.30
C ASP A 44 2.04 9.08 -9.84
N VAL A 45 2.36 7.81 -9.99
CA VAL A 45 1.39 6.79 -10.43
C VAL A 45 0.36 6.50 -9.36
N GLU A 46 0.74 6.51 -8.09
CA GLU A 46 -0.21 6.44 -6.97
C GLU A 46 -1.23 7.58 -7.02
N GLY A 47 -0.79 8.80 -7.34
CA GLY A 47 -1.66 9.95 -7.52
C GLY A 47 -2.67 9.75 -8.66
N MET A 48 -2.22 9.18 -9.78
CA MET A 48 -3.10 8.80 -10.89
C MET A 48 -4.13 7.76 -10.47
N LEU A 49 -3.73 6.76 -9.69
CA LEU A 49 -4.62 5.75 -9.16
C LEU A 49 -5.70 6.35 -8.26
N VAL A 50 -5.32 7.25 -7.37
CA VAL A 50 -6.27 7.97 -6.49
C VAL A 50 -7.34 8.68 -7.31
N GLU A 51 -6.94 9.42 -8.35
CA GLU A 51 -7.87 10.16 -9.20
C GLU A 51 -8.79 9.24 -10.02
N HIS A 52 -8.22 8.23 -10.69
CA HIS A 52 -8.96 7.35 -11.59
C HIS A 52 -9.87 6.36 -10.86
N ALA A 53 -9.40 5.81 -9.75
CA ALA A 53 -10.14 4.80 -9.01
C ALA A 53 -11.12 5.38 -7.99
N GLY A 54 -11.05 6.68 -7.71
CA GLY A 54 -11.84 7.30 -6.66
C GLY A 54 -11.57 6.68 -5.30
N LEU A 55 -10.30 6.36 -5.02
CA LEU A 55 -9.91 5.73 -3.77
C LEU A 55 -10.28 6.60 -2.57
N ARG A 56 -10.75 5.94 -1.53
CA ARG A 56 -11.11 6.53 -0.25
C ARG A 56 -10.63 5.63 0.89
N ASP A 57 -11.04 5.92 2.08
CA ASP A 57 -10.58 5.26 3.30
C ASP A 57 -10.45 3.74 3.13
N VAL A 58 -9.30 3.23 3.53
CA VAL A 58 -9.04 1.78 3.69
C VAL A 58 -8.43 1.55 5.07
N GLU A 59 -8.77 0.46 5.70
CA GLU A 59 -8.24 0.14 7.02
C GLU A 59 -6.78 -0.31 6.93
N LEU A 60 -6.40 -0.97 5.85
CA LEU A 60 -5.11 -1.61 5.73
C LEU A 60 -4.42 -1.28 4.40
N LEU A 61 -3.20 -0.77 4.50
CA LEU A 61 -2.33 -0.50 3.35
C LEU A 61 -1.10 -1.40 3.41
N VAL A 62 -0.82 -2.13 2.32
CA VAL A 62 0.52 -2.67 2.10
C VAL A 62 1.33 -1.59 1.40
N ALA A 63 2.30 -1.04 2.11
CA ALA A 63 3.10 0.09 1.62
C ALA A 63 3.87 -0.27 0.35
N GLY A 64 3.82 0.62 -0.61
CA GLY A 64 4.40 0.41 -1.93
C GLY A 64 5.92 0.26 -1.91
N HIS A 65 6.44 -0.53 -2.82
CA HIS A 65 7.87 -0.69 -3.10
C HIS A 65 8.71 -0.94 -1.83
N HIS A 66 8.21 -1.81 -0.97
CA HIS A 66 8.87 -2.20 0.30
C HIS A 66 9.20 -1.02 1.24
N GLY A 67 8.46 0.06 1.13
CA GLY A 67 8.72 1.29 1.88
C GLY A 67 9.76 2.22 1.27
N SER A 68 9.96 2.15 -0.05
CA SER A 68 10.81 3.10 -0.79
C SER A 68 10.38 4.54 -0.55
N ALA A 69 11.33 5.48 -0.54
CA ALA A 69 11.06 6.91 -0.42
C ALA A 69 10.19 7.46 -1.56
N SER A 70 10.24 6.83 -2.74
CA SER A 70 9.51 7.24 -3.95
C SER A 70 8.06 6.75 -4.01
N SER A 71 7.63 5.93 -3.06
CA SER A 71 6.29 5.34 -3.01
C SER A 71 5.59 5.70 -1.69
N THR A 72 4.34 5.26 -1.55
CA THR A 72 3.52 5.60 -0.36
C THR A 72 3.47 7.12 -0.16
N SER A 73 3.00 7.81 -1.19
CA SER A 73 2.98 9.27 -1.25
C SER A 73 2.00 9.89 -0.28
N GLN A 74 2.21 11.16 0.03
CA GLN A 74 1.28 11.92 0.85
C GLN A 74 -0.12 11.99 0.22
N ALA A 75 -0.20 12.10 -1.11
CA ALA A 75 -1.48 12.10 -1.83
C ALA A 75 -2.24 10.78 -1.62
N LEU A 76 -1.55 9.64 -1.69
CA LEU A 76 -2.15 8.34 -1.40
C LEU A 76 -2.63 8.26 0.05
N LEU A 77 -1.80 8.64 1.00
CA LEU A 77 -2.13 8.58 2.43
C LEU A 77 -3.29 9.52 2.79
N ASN A 78 -3.36 10.70 2.17
CA ASN A 78 -4.47 11.63 2.37
C ASN A 78 -5.80 11.04 1.87
N ALA A 79 -5.77 10.30 0.76
CA ALA A 79 -6.95 9.66 0.21
C ALA A 79 -7.40 8.44 1.03
N LEU A 80 -6.45 7.61 1.48
CA LEU A 80 -6.73 6.33 2.13
C LEU A 80 -6.95 6.44 3.64
N GLN A 81 -6.23 7.31 4.32
CA GLN A 81 -6.20 7.44 5.79
C GLN A 81 -6.10 6.07 6.50
N PRO A 82 -5.10 5.24 6.18
CA PRO A 82 -5.05 3.88 6.67
C PRO A 82 -4.86 3.83 8.19
N GLU A 83 -5.57 2.92 8.84
CA GLU A 83 -5.37 2.65 10.27
C GLU A 83 -4.09 1.85 10.51
N THR A 84 -3.77 0.96 9.58
CA THR A 84 -2.59 0.08 9.66
C THR A 84 -1.86 0.06 8.33
N ALA A 85 -0.53 0.12 8.41
CA ALA A 85 0.36 -0.06 7.27
C ALA A 85 1.29 -1.25 7.49
N ILE A 86 1.39 -2.12 6.50
CA ILE A 86 2.31 -3.26 6.50
C ILE A 86 3.40 -2.99 5.48
N LEU A 87 4.64 -3.13 5.92
CA LEU A 87 5.82 -3.07 5.05
C LEU A 87 6.39 -4.48 4.89
N SER A 88 6.30 -5.01 3.69
CA SER A 88 6.95 -6.27 3.31
C SER A 88 8.40 -5.95 2.93
N VAL A 89 9.32 -6.20 3.83
CA VAL A 89 10.73 -5.79 3.67
C VAL A 89 11.67 -6.85 4.23
N GLY A 90 12.76 -7.09 3.52
CA GLY A 90 13.78 -8.04 3.93
C GLY A 90 14.69 -7.47 5.01
N ARG A 91 15.11 -8.33 5.95
CA ARG A 91 16.14 -7.99 6.92
C ARG A 91 17.46 -7.74 6.18
N ASP A 92 18.21 -6.71 6.59
CA ASP A 92 19.52 -6.37 6.01
C ASP A 92 19.48 -6.15 4.48
N ASN A 93 18.37 -5.62 3.94
CA ASN A 93 18.27 -5.35 2.51
C ASN A 93 19.26 -4.25 2.07
N ALA A 94 19.78 -4.39 0.85
CA ALA A 94 20.77 -3.47 0.29
C ALA A 94 20.20 -2.12 -0.17
N TYR A 95 18.86 -1.97 -0.17
CA TYR A 95 18.18 -0.77 -0.69
C TYR A 95 17.96 0.31 0.38
N GLY A 96 18.18 -0.01 1.64
CA GLY A 96 17.88 0.90 2.76
C GLY A 96 16.37 1.05 3.00
N HIS A 97 15.58 0.05 2.62
CA HIS A 97 14.14 0.04 2.90
C HIS A 97 13.82 -0.54 4.28
N PRO A 98 12.78 -0.05 4.92
CA PRO A 98 11.97 1.10 4.55
C PRO A 98 12.72 2.41 4.74
N ALA A 99 12.51 3.37 3.84
CA ALA A 99 13.12 4.68 3.93
C ALA A 99 12.59 5.46 5.15
N PRO A 100 13.45 6.21 5.87
CA PRO A 100 13.00 7.02 7.00
C PRO A 100 11.85 7.97 6.64
N GLU A 101 11.90 8.58 5.47
CA GLU A 101 10.87 9.51 4.97
C GLU A 101 9.50 8.83 4.84
N THR A 102 9.48 7.58 4.42
CA THR A 102 8.24 6.79 4.29
C THR A 102 7.65 6.46 5.65
N LEU A 103 8.50 6.02 6.59
CA LEU A 103 8.07 5.76 7.96
C LEU A 103 7.49 7.03 8.61
N GLU A 104 8.14 8.16 8.42
CA GLU A 104 7.68 9.44 8.95
C GLU A 104 6.33 9.86 8.36
N ARG A 105 6.12 9.68 7.05
CA ARG A 105 4.82 9.94 6.42
C ARG A 105 3.71 9.07 6.99
N LEU A 106 3.98 7.78 7.18
CA LEU A 106 3.02 6.83 7.76
C LEU A 106 2.68 7.17 9.21
N GLU A 107 3.68 7.53 10.01
CA GLU A 107 3.48 7.96 11.40
C GLU A 107 2.63 9.23 11.48
N ARG A 108 2.92 10.22 10.65
CA ARG A 108 2.13 11.46 10.55
C ARG A 108 0.69 11.20 10.09
N ALA A 109 0.48 10.21 9.26
CA ALA A 109 -0.85 9.79 8.83
C ALA A 109 -1.64 9.05 9.94
N GLY A 110 -0.99 8.73 11.06
CA GLY A 110 -1.60 8.03 12.19
C GLY A 110 -1.71 6.52 12.01
N ALA A 111 -1.00 5.95 11.04
CA ALA A 111 -1.04 4.50 10.80
C ALA A 111 -0.19 3.74 11.81
N GLU A 112 -0.73 2.63 12.32
CA GLU A 112 0.06 1.65 13.06
C GLU A 112 0.92 0.86 12.06
N ILE A 113 2.23 0.76 12.33
CA ILE A 113 3.20 0.20 11.37
C ILE A 113 3.66 -1.18 11.80
N TYR A 114 3.51 -2.16 10.91
CA TYR A 114 4.08 -3.50 11.02
C TYR A 114 5.11 -3.72 9.91
N ARG A 115 6.25 -4.33 10.26
CA ARG A 115 7.37 -4.55 9.35
C ARG A 115 7.81 -6.00 9.41
N THR A 116 7.87 -6.69 8.27
CA THR A 116 8.27 -8.10 8.26
C THR A 116 9.72 -8.35 8.66
N ASP A 117 10.60 -7.37 8.50
CA ASP A 117 12.00 -7.45 8.94
C ASP A 117 12.17 -7.41 10.48
N ARG A 118 11.19 -6.87 11.19
CA ARG A 118 11.18 -6.78 12.66
C ARG A 118 10.19 -7.74 13.29
N ASP A 119 8.96 -7.74 12.76
CA ASP A 119 7.82 -8.41 13.39
C ASP A 119 7.64 -9.84 12.86
N GLY A 120 8.40 -10.23 11.83
CA GLY A 120 8.25 -11.52 11.17
C GLY A 120 6.96 -11.58 10.35
N THR A 121 6.32 -12.73 10.32
CA THR A 121 5.06 -12.91 9.60
C THR A 121 3.94 -12.08 10.22
N VAL A 122 3.30 -11.24 9.41
CA VAL A 122 2.13 -10.46 9.82
C VAL A 122 0.87 -11.14 9.26
N THR A 123 -0.06 -11.47 10.13
CA THR A 123 -1.34 -12.09 9.76
C THR A 123 -2.49 -11.18 10.16
N VAL A 124 -3.31 -10.82 9.18
CA VAL A 124 -4.52 -10.03 9.42
C VAL A 124 -5.74 -10.94 9.29
N ARG A 125 -6.65 -10.83 10.23
CA ARG A 125 -7.89 -11.61 10.23
C ARG A 125 -9.08 -10.69 10.37
N THR A 126 -10.09 -10.91 9.54
CA THR A 126 -11.40 -10.28 9.70
C THR A 126 -12.24 -11.06 10.69
N ARG A 127 -13.12 -10.38 11.33
CA ARG A 127 -14.10 -11.00 12.24
C ARG A 127 -15.37 -11.38 11.53
#